data_4e47dcf44ba2c80e7a4179bfd9d82d30
#
_entry.id   4e47dcf44ba2c80e7a4179bfd9d82d30
#
_cell.length_a   1.000
_cell.length_b   1.000
_cell.length_c   1.000
_cell.angle_alpha   90.00
_cell.angle_beta   90.00
_cell.angle_gamma   90.00
#
_symmetry.space_group_name_H-M   'P 1'
#
loop_
_entity.id
_entity.type
_entity.pdbx_description
1 polymer ?
#
loop_
_entity_poly.entity_id
_entity_poly.type
_entity_poly.pdbx_seq_one_letter_code
_entity_poly.pdbx_strand_id
1 'polypeptide(L)'
;MGGVRILRYCRVVSSDELNNHSITVQFTATVQSNNLSILNSISKRQIAIHKLISFMKYEKGMSWRRISSWLNRSGIKTHRGKTWSETGSSVHSVIKRMRQREERIKNIRHQQFQTKISDFKIKHKGEIYE
;
A
#
# COMPACT_ATOMS: atom_id res chain seq x y z
N MET A 1 5.95 -7.31 -12.72
CA MET A 1 6.43 -8.64 -12.30
C MET A 1 5.97 -8.91 -10.88
N GLY A 2 5.20 -9.97 -10.67
CA GLY A 2 4.76 -10.38 -9.33
C GLY A 2 5.85 -11.18 -8.63
N GLY A 3 6.25 -10.76 -7.45
CA GLY A 3 7.18 -11.53 -6.63
C GLY A 3 6.45 -12.65 -5.89
N VAL A 4 7.03 -13.83 -5.89
CA VAL A 4 6.54 -14.98 -5.13
C VAL A 4 7.22 -14.97 -3.76
N ARG A 5 6.44 -14.90 -2.68
CA ARG A 5 6.95 -15.05 -1.33
C ARG A 5 6.53 -16.41 -0.79
N ILE A 6 7.50 -17.26 -0.51
CA ILE A 6 7.27 -18.56 0.13
C ILE A 6 7.37 -18.35 1.64
N LEU A 7 6.24 -18.45 2.34
CA LEU A 7 6.20 -18.46 3.80
C LEU A 7 6.20 -19.92 4.26
N ARG A 8 7.30 -20.35 4.86
CA ARG A 8 7.39 -21.64 5.55
C ARG A 8 7.12 -21.39 7.03
N TYR A 9 6.17 -22.11 7.57
CA TYR A 9 5.72 -22.23 8.96
C TYR A 9 4.41 -21.50 9.32
N CYS A 10 3.38 -22.29 9.52
CA CYS A 10 2.36 -22.03 10.52
C CYS A 10 2.37 -23.19 11.52
N ARG A 11 2.71 -22.91 12.76
CA ARG A 11 2.58 -23.85 13.86
C ARG A 11 1.24 -23.57 14.56
N VAL A 12 0.26 -24.42 14.35
CA VAL A 12 -0.95 -24.42 15.17
C VAL A 12 -0.72 -25.43 16.28
N VAL A 13 -0.56 -24.97 17.50
CA VAL A 13 -0.49 -25.81 18.68
C VAL A 13 -1.88 -25.73 19.32
N SER A 14 -2.65 -26.81 19.20
CA SER A 14 -3.83 -27.03 20.05
C SER A 14 -3.37 -27.78 21.28
N SER A 15 -3.31 -27.13 22.43
CA SER A 15 -3.09 -27.76 23.72
C SER A 15 -4.44 -27.98 24.39
N ASP A 16 -4.98 -29.16 24.27
CA ASP A 16 -6.00 -29.63 25.24
C ASP A 16 -5.29 -29.95 26.55
N GLU A 17 -5.55 -29.17 27.57
CA GLU A 17 -4.93 -29.28 28.91
C GLU A 17 -5.15 -30.63 29.60
N LEU A 18 -6.06 -31.48 29.08
CA LEU A 18 -6.45 -32.72 29.72
C LEU A 18 -5.65 -33.98 29.32
N ASN A 19 -4.89 -33.96 28.21
CA ASN A 19 -4.32 -35.22 27.71
C ASN A 19 -2.86 -35.19 27.23
N ASN A 20 -2.10 -34.16 27.49
CA ASN A 20 -0.65 -34.11 27.16
C ASN A 20 -0.30 -34.52 25.69
N HIS A 21 -1.25 -34.34 24.76
CA HIS A 21 -1.09 -34.68 23.35
C HIS A 21 -0.95 -33.43 22.52
N SER A 22 0.25 -33.14 22.04
CA SER A 22 0.47 -32.05 21.10
C SER A 22 0.38 -32.55 19.66
N ILE A 23 -0.57 -32.01 18.90
CA ILE A 23 -0.66 -32.22 17.45
C ILE A 23 -0.03 -30.98 16.78
N THR A 24 0.98 -31.20 15.94
CA THR A 24 1.60 -30.13 15.17
C THR A 24 1.28 -30.33 13.70
N VAL A 25 0.68 -29.33 13.08
CA VAL A 25 0.40 -29.32 11.64
C VAL A 25 1.47 -28.44 10.95
N GLN A 26 2.14 -29.01 9.98
CA GLN A 26 3.15 -28.32 9.17
C GLN A 26 2.69 -28.31 7.72
N PHE A 27 2.74 -27.14 7.06
CA PHE A 27 2.40 -27.00 5.65
C PHE A 27 3.20 -25.87 5.01
N THR A 28 3.31 -25.91 3.69
CA THR A 28 3.91 -24.84 2.89
C THR A 28 2.81 -24.01 2.26
N ALA A 29 2.72 -22.73 2.59
CA ALA A 29 1.83 -21.79 1.94
C ALA A 29 2.59 -20.96 0.91
N THR A 30 2.22 -21.09 -0.36
CA THR A 30 2.77 -20.24 -1.44
C THR A 30 1.79 -19.14 -1.74
N VAL A 31 2.19 -17.90 -1.47
CA VAL A 31 1.38 -16.70 -1.72
C VAL A 31 2.04 -15.88 -2.81
N GLN A 32 1.29 -15.60 -3.86
CA GLN A 32 1.71 -14.66 -4.90
C GLN A 32 1.17 -13.27 -4.55
N SER A 33 2.02 -12.26 -4.56
CA SER A 33 1.60 -10.89 -4.25
C SER A 33 2.35 -9.90 -5.13
N ASN A 34 1.63 -8.92 -5.69
CA ASN A 34 2.21 -7.77 -6.37
C ASN A 34 2.63 -6.66 -5.38
N ASN A 35 2.31 -6.82 -4.10
CA ASN A 35 2.52 -5.81 -3.08
C ASN A 35 3.85 -6.02 -2.34
N LEU A 36 4.93 -6.23 -3.08
CA LEU A 36 6.28 -6.41 -2.52
C LEU A 36 7.01 -5.09 -2.24
N SER A 37 6.50 -3.98 -2.73
CA SER A 37 7.06 -2.67 -2.48
C SER A 37 6.28 -1.95 -1.39
N ILE A 38 6.99 -1.47 -0.37
CA ILE A 38 6.43 -0.57 0.63
C ILE A 38 6.04 0.72 -0.10
N LEU A 39 4.75 1.04 -0.09
CA LEU A 39 4.28 2.32 -0.59
C LEU A 39 4.84 3.43 0.31
N ASN A 40 5.75 4.23 -0.22
CA ASN A 40 6.30 5.37 0.51
C ASN A 40 5.15 6.20 1.10
N SER A 41 5.21 6.49 2.39
CA SER A 41 4.23 7.33 3.06
C SER A 41 4.27 8.75 2.48
N ILE A 42 3.10 9.32 2.26
CA ILE A 42 2.99 10.73 1.86
C ILE A 42 3.04 11.58 3.12
N SER A 43 3.82 12.65 3.10
CA SER A 43 3.87 13.58 4.23
C SER A 43 2.51 14.28 4.44
N LYS A 44 2.21 14.61 5.70
CA LYS A 44 1.00 15.37 6.05
C LYS A 44 0.90 16.68 5.25
N ARG A 45 2.04 17.34 5.01
CA ARG A 45 2.11 18.55 4.19
C ARG A 45 1.71 18.31 2.73
N GLN A 46 2.14 17.22 2.11
CA GLN A 46 1.75 16.88 0.75
C GLN A 46 0.25 16.64 0.63
N ILE A 47 -0.34 15.98 1.63
CA ILE A 47 -1.79 15.75 1.69
C ILE A 47 -2.53 17.08 1.81
N ALA A 48 -2.08 17.98 2.68
CA ALA A 48 -2.70 19.29 2.87
C ALA A 48 -2.64 20.13 1.58
N ILE A 49 -1.47 20.18 0.93
CA ILE A 49 -1.30 20.89 -0.35
C ILE A 49 -2.22 20.30 -1.43
N HIS A 50 -2.31 18.97 -1.54
CA HIS A 50 -3.21 18.32 -2.49
C HIS A 50 -4.67 18.68 -2.24
N LYS A 51 -5.12 18.61 -0.99
CA LYS A 51 -6.51 18.99 -0.62
C LYS A 51 -6.79 20.47 -0.96
N LEU A 52 -5.87 21.37 -0.66
CA LEU A 52 -6.00 22.78 -0.97
C LEU A 52 -6.11 23.03 -2.48
N ILE A 53 -5.24 22.42 -3.27
CA ILE A 53 -5.27 22.53 -4.74
C ILE A 53 -6.58 21.95 -5.29
N SER A 54 -7.02 20.80 -4.80
CA SER A 54 -8.26 20.16 -5.21
C SER A 54 -9.46 21.06 -4.91
N PHE A 55 -9.54 21.65 -3.73
CA PHE A 55 -10.56 22.60 -3.36
C PHE A 55 -10.58 23.80 -4.31
N MET A 56 -9.44 24.45 -4.56
CA MET A 56 -9.37 25.59 -5.47
C MET A 56 -9.75 25.22 -6.90
N LYS A 57 -9.42 24.00 -7.35
CA LYS A 57 -9.70 23.56 -8.71
C LYS A 57 -11.18 23.19 -8.89
N TYR A 58 -11.72 22.34 -8.02
CA TYR A 58 -13.03 21.73 -8.20
C TYR A 58 -14.17 22.52 -7.56
N GLU A 59 -13.92 23.10 -6.38
CA GLU A 59 -14.94 23.90 -5.68
C GLU A 59 -14.95 25.38 -6.14
N LYS A 60 -13.79 25.97 -6.37
CA LYS A 60 -13.67 27.37 -6.79
C LYS A 60 -13.50 27.54 -8.31
N GLY A 61 -13.39 26.46 -9.08
CA GLY A 61 -13.30 26.53 -10.55
C GLY A 61 -12.05 27.25 -11.08
N MET A 62 -10.99 27.38 -10.26
CA MET A 62 -9.81 28.17 -10.67
C MET A 62 -8.97 27.46 -11.74
N SER A 63 -8.37 28.25 -12.66
CA SER A 63 -7.40 27.70 -13.62
C SER A 63 -6.09 27.33 -12.92
N TRP A 64 -5.36 26.35 -13.48
CA TRP A 64 -4.06 25.91 -12.93
C TRP A 64 -3.05 27.05 -12.74
N ARG A 65 -2.99 27.95 -13.69
CA ARG A 65 -2.14 29.14 -13.63
C ARG A 65 -2.54 30.05 -12.45
N ARG A 66 -3.83 30.28 -12.25
CA ARG A 66 -4.34 31.11 -11.17
C ARG A 66 -4.07 30.50 -9.79
N ILE A 67 -4.21 29.17 -9.67
CA ILE A 67 -3.87 28.44 -8.45
C ILE A 67 -2.38 28.58 -8.15
N SER A 68 -1.52 28.39 -9.15
CA SER A 68 -0.08 28.53 -9.01
C SER A 68 0.33 29.94 -8.53
N SER A 69 -0.22 30.97 -9.17
CA SER A 69 0.02 32.38 -8.77
C SER A 69 -0.45 32.64 -7.34
N TRP A 70 -1.60 32.11 -6.97
CA TRP A 70 -2.13 32.24 -5.61
C TRP A 70 -1.22 31.56 -4.57
N LEU A 71 -0.77 30.33 -4.83
CA LEU A 71 0.15 29.59 -3.95
C LEU A 71 1.48 30.32 -3.77
N ASN A 72 2.05 30.87 -4.86
CA ASN A 72 3.29 31.66 -4.81
C ASN A 72 3.11 32.94 -4.00
N ARG A 73 2.00 33.66 -4.20
CA ARG A 73 1.68 34.87 -3.45
C ARG A 73 1.47 34.61 -1.97
N SER A 74 0.87 33.47 -1.63
CA SER A 74 0.66 33.04 -0.24
C SER A 74 1.93 32.44 0.40
N GLY A 75 3.05 32.40 -0.30
CA GLY A 75 4.31 31.86 0.23
C GLY A 75 4.32 30.34 0.40
N ILE A 76 3.31 29.64 -0.13
CA ILE A 76 3.20 28.18 -0.02
C ILE A 76 4.11 27.53 -1.07
N LYS A 77 5.24 27.01 -0.65
CA LYS A 77 6.20 26.33 -1.53
C LYS A 77 5.80 24.88 -1.81
N THR A 78 6.32 24.33 -2.92
CA THR A 78 6.19 22.90 -3.24
C THR A 78 6.76 22.02 -2.11
N HIS A 79 6.50 20.72 -2.15
CA HIS A 79 7.08 19.76 -1.18
C HIS A 79 8.62 19.74 -1.18
N ARG A 80 9.26 20.18 -2.29
CA ARG A 80 10.73 20.32 -2.44
C ARG A 80 11.25 21.72 -2.08
N GLY A 81 10.41 22.58 -1.50
CA GLY A 81 10.79 23.95 -1.16
C GLY A 81 10.91 24.93 -2.32
N LYS A 82 10.54 24.52 -3.54
CA LYS A 82 10.60 25.37 -4.75
C LYS A 82 9.29 26.15 -4.94
N THR A 83 9.36 27.24 -5.71
CA THR A 83 8.20 27.98 -6.19
C THR A 83 7.39 27.15 -7.21
N TRP A 84 6.13 27.47 -7.35
CA TRP A 84 5.24 26.85 -8.34
C TRP A 84 5.47 27.44 -9.72
N SER A 85 5.33 26.61 -10.76
CA SER A 85 5.51 27.07 -12.15
C SER A 85 4.42 28.07 -12.53
N GLU A 86 4.77 29.12 -13.24
CA GLU A 86 3.82 30.14 -13.71
C GLU A 86 2.75 29.60 -14.65
N THR A 87 3.08 28.55 -15.39
CA THR A 87 2.14 27.84 -16.28
C THR A 87 1.10 27.00 -15.54
N GLY A 88 1.32 26.72 -14.23
CA GLY A 88 0.48 25.82 -13.45
C GLY A 88 0.75 24.32 -13.66
N SER A 89 1.77 23.96 -14.46
CA SER A 89 2.11 22.57 -14.74
C SER A 89 2.51 21.80 -13.48
N SER A 90 3.22 22.43 -12.54
CA SER A 90 3.57 21.83 -11.25
C SER A 90 2.35 21.55 -10.39
N VAL A 91 1.34 22.40 -10.40
CA VAL A 91 0.05 22.22 -9.69
C VAL A 91 -0.72 21.04 -10.28
N HIS A 92 -0.85 20.99 -11.61
CA HIS A 92 -1.48 19.87 -12.31
C HIS A 92 -0.77 18.53 -12.02
N SER A 93 0.57 18.55 -11.96
CA SER A 93 1.37 17.35 -11.66
C SER A 93 1.09 16.79 -10.26
N VAL A 94 0.78 17.63 -9.26
CA VAL A 94 0.41 17.16 -7.91
C VAL A 94 -0.88 16.36 -7.97
N ILE A 95 -1.91 16.85 -8.63
CA ILE A 95 -3.19 16.15 -8.78
C ILE A 95 -3.01 14.85 -9.56
N LYS A 96 -2.31 14.91 -10.70
CA LYS A 96 -2.05 13.72 -11.53
C LYS A 96 -1.33 12.61 -10.76
N ARG A 97 -0.27 12.95 -9.99
CA ARG A 97 0.50 11.96 -9.21
C ARG A 97 -0.33 11.35 -8.08
N MET A 98 -1.17 12.14 -7.42
CA MET A 98 -2.03 11.63 -6.36
C MET A 98 -3.06 10.65 -6.92
N ARG A 99 -3.72 11.00 -8.01
CA ARG A 99 -4.65 10.10 -8.71
C ARG A 99 -3.99 8.80 -9.16
N GLN A 100 -2.82 8.88 -9.79
CA GLN A 100 -2.06 7.69 -10.19
C GLN A 100 -1.66 6.81 -8.99
N ARG A 101 -1.40 7.42 -7.83
CA ARG A 101 -1.13 6.67 -6.61
C ARG A 101 -2.38 5.95 -6.11
N GLU A 102 -3.51 6.63 -6.07
CA GLU A 102 -4.79 6.05 -5.65
C GLU A 102 -5.18 4.88 -6.57
N GLU A 103 -5.05 5.04 -7.87
CA GLU A 103 -5.28 3.98 -8.86
C GLU A 103 -4.37 2.77 -8.63
N ARG A 104 -3.07 3.00 -8.35
CA ARG A 104 -2.13 1.92 -8.03
C ARG A 104 -2.53 1.19 -6.75
N ILE A 105 -2.87 1.91 -5.68
CA ILE A 105 -3.30 1.29 -4.43
C ILE A 105 -4.58 0.48 -4.64
N LYS A 106 -5.53 1.01 -5.39
CA LYS A 106 -6.77 0.31 -5.74
C LYS A 106 -6.48 -0.99 -6.48
N ASN A 107 -5.64 -0.95 -7.51
CA ASN A 107 -5.28 -2.13 -8.30
C ASN A 107 -4.56 -3.20 -7.46
N ILE A 108 -3.66 -2.81 -6.56
CA ILE A 108 -2.96 -3.73 -5.66
C ILE A 108 -3.95 -4.43 -4.72
N ARG A 109 -4.93 -3.71 -4.20
CA ARG A 109 -5.92 -4.26 -3.24
C ARG A 109 -6.97 -5.16 -3.90
N HIS A 110 -7.24 -4.99 -5.20
CA HIS A 110 -8.25 -5.77 -5.91
C HIS A 110 -7.72 -7.08 -6.50
N GLN A 111 -6.42 -7.28 -6.59
CA GLN A 111 -5.87 -8.55 -7.04
C GLN A 111 -5.88 -9.56 -5.89
N GLN A 112 -6.87 -10.45 -5.91
CA GLN A 112 -6.90 -11.62 -5.04
C GLN A 112 -6.06 -12.72 -5.67
N PHE A 113 -4.94 -13.05 -5.04
CA PHE A 113 -4.13 -14.19 -5.42
C PHE A 113 -4.57 -15.42 -4.63
N GLN A 114 -4.69 -16.56 -5.32
CA GLN A 114 -4.98 -17.83 -4.66
C GLN A 114 -3.75 -18.29 -3.89
N THR A 115 -3.93 -18.54 -2.60
CA THR A 115 -2.91 -19.17 -1.76
C THR A 115 -2.91 -20.65 -2.07
N LYS A 116 -1.77 -21.21 -2.49
CA LYS A 116 -1.58 -22.66 -2.66
C LYS A 116 -0.97 -23.22 -1.38
N ILE A 117 -1.60 -24.24 -0.83
CA ILE A 117 -1.10 -24.96 0.33
C ILE A 117 -0.61 -26.31 -0.15
N SER A 118 0.62 -26.66 0.19
CA SER A 118 1.27 -27.93 -0.15
C SER A 118 2.05 -28.50 1.03
N ASP A 119 2.58 -29.71 0.86
CA ASP A 119 3.46 -30.37 1.84
C ASP A 119 2.83 -30.47 3.24
N PHE A 120 1.59 -30.93 3.29
CA PHE A 120 0.85 -31.07 4.53
C PHE A 120 1.41 -32.24 5.34
N LYS A 121 1.87 -31.99 6.57
CA LYS A 121 2.41 -33.01 7.49
C LYS A 121 1.81 -32.83 8.86
N ILE A 122 1.33 -33.90 9.43
CA ILE A 122 0.83 -33.93 10.80
C ILE A 122 1.86 -34.67 11.67
N LYS A 123 2.25 -34.07 12.77
CA LYS A 123 3.13 -34.70 13.77
C LYS A 123 2.36 -34.85 15.06
N HIS A 124 2.34 -36.07 15.57
CA HIS A 124 1.77 -36.39 16.88
C HIS A 124 2.85 -37.10 17.70
N LYS A 125 3.13 -36.63 18.92
CA LYS A 125 4.18 -37.16 19.80
C LYS A 125 5.57 -37.38 19.15
N GLY A 126 5.93 -36.52 18.14
CA GLY A 126 7.19 -36.65 17.44
C GLY A 126 7.20 -37.58 16.22
N GLU A 127 6.15 -38.36 15.99
CA GLU A 127 5.96 -39.15 14.78
C GLU A 127 5.34 -38.34 13.65
N ILE A 128 5.80 -38.56 12.41
CA ILE A 128 5.31 -37.86 11.21
C ILE A 128 4.34 -38.76 10.49
N TYR A 129 3.12 -38.31 10.25
CA TYR A 129 2.13 -38.96 9.40
C TYR A 129 2.04 -38.16 8.08
N GLU A 130 2.34 -38.85 6.97
CA GLU A 130 2.22 -38.28 5.61
C GLU A 130 0.85 -38.62 5.01
#